data_81c654072fa1c3dfbba42d4c1217c534
#
_entry.id   81c654072fa1c3dfbba42d4c1217c534
#
_cell.length_a   1.000
_cell.length_b   1.000
_cell.length_c   1.000
_cell.angle_alpha   90.00
_cell.angle_beta   90.00
_cell.angle_gamma   90.00
#
_symmetry.space_group_name_H-M   'P 1'
#
loop_
_entity.id
_entity.type
_entity.pdbx_description
1 polymer ?
#
loop_
_entity_poly.entity_id
_entity_poly.type
_entity_poly.pdbx_seq_one_letter_code
_entity_poly.pdbx_strand_id
1 'polypeptide(L)'
;MRPILFLLLAVVGLSAATEKGKVVSVGADGWAKISPDPSEGAVLLRRFSEGDRKVGWVGRLVRYEAVIEGSETLARGVVSADPEELRRVAEVTDVLRRETVDKGRLVTRMPNELMPNMALWDQDGRLVMKKDLLGHAIALNFVFTSCRVARMCPASTACMKSLGDRLAKDPAAAGIRLVTITFDPETDTPGQLRAYADGYGIDHARHRFLTGDSGQIKDLMRHYGIQTLRDDGTIVHNAALIVITPEGRIAFRNEGPSFDAEEIARRLLSLEGGAGSRR
;
A
#
# COMPACT_ATOMS: atom_id res chain seq x y z
N MET A 1 -28.70 -41.85 -39.21
CA MET A 1 -28.06 -40.53 -39.08
C MET A 1 -28.66 -39.84 -37.86
N ARG A 2 -27.92 -39.73 -36.77
CA ARG A 2 -28.33 -39.01 -35.55
C ARG A 2 -27.78 -37.57 -35.63
N PRO A 3 -28.59 -36.54 -35.41
CA PRO A 3 -28.05 -35.18 -35.36
C PRO A 3 -27.27 -34.96 -34.08
N ILE A 4 -26.01 -34.51 -34.20
CA ILE A 4 -25.17 -34.05 -33.12
C ILE A 4 -25.63 -32.64 -32.78
N LEU A 5 -26.26 -32.50 -31.62
CA LEU A 5 -26.66 -31.20 -31.06
C LEU A 5 -25.39 -30.52 -30.49
N PHE A 6 -24.86 -29.53 -31.21
CA PHE A 6 -23.82 -28.65 -30.71
C PHE A 6 -24.42 -27.72 -29.66
N LEU A 7 -24.12 -27.99 -28.40
CA LEU A 7 -24.41 -27.07 -27.31
C LEU A 7 -23.41 -25.91 -27.39
N LEU A 8 -23.84 -24.78 -27.93
CA LEU A 8 -23.08 -23.53 -27.82
C LEU A 8 -23.11 -23.09 -26.34
N LEU A 9 -22.03 -23.35 -25.62
CA LEU A 9 -21.76 -22.66 -24.35
C LEU A 9 -21.49 -21.20 -24.69
N ALA A 10 -22.48 -20.34 -24.44
CA ALA A 10 -22.28 -18.90 -24.41
C ALA A 10 -21.37 -18.60 -23.22
N VAL A 11 -20.10 -18.29 -23.48
CA VAL A 11 -19.21 -17.66 -22.51
C VAL A 11 -19.80 -16.27 -22.26
N VAL A 12 -20.58 -16.13 -21.20
CA VAL A 12 -20.99 -14.83 -20.70
C VAL A 12 -19.70 -14.17 -20.19
N GLY A 13 -19.12 -13.32 -21.01
CA GLY A 13 -18.00 -12.48 -20.59
C GLY A 13 -18.44 -11.67 -19.38
N LEU A 14 -17.79 -11.89 -18.22
CA LEU A 14 -17.97 -11.04 -17.05
C LEU A 14 -17.56 -9.60 -17.46
N SER A 15 -18.55 -8.75 -17.71
CA SER A 15 -18.32 -7.32 -17.93
C SER A 15 -18.10 -6.69 -16.55
N ALA A 16 -16.85 -6.46 -16.19
CA ALA A 16 -16.52 -5.62 -15.03
C ALA A 16 -16.78 -4.16 -15.42
N ALA A 17 -17.67 -3.49 -14.71
CA ALA A 17 -17.92 -2.06 -14.89
C ALA A 17 -17.23 -1.27 -13.77
N THR A 18 -16.47 -0.23 -14.12
CA THR A 18 -15.96 0.70 -13.14
C THR A 18 -17.10 1.58 -12.64
N GLU A 19 -17.35 1.53 -11.34
CA GLU A 19 -18.36 2.33 -10.65
C GLU A 19 -17.72 3.28 -9.66
N LYS A 20 -18.45 4.36 -9.33
CA LYS A 20 -18.05 5.39 -8.36
C LYS A 20 -19.26 5.75 -7.49
N GLY A 21 -19.01 5.98 -6.20
CA GLY A 21 -20.08 6.41 -5.30
C GLY A 21 -19.58 6.67 -3.89
N LYS A 22 -20.43 7.31 -3.09
CA LYS A 22 -20.17 7.56 -1.67
C LYS A 22 -20.64 6.36 -0.86
N VAL A 23 -19.75 5.80 -0.05
CA VAL A 23 -20.09 4.70 0.86
C VAL A 23 -20.96 5.24 2.00
N VAL A 24 -22.20 4.78 2.10
CA VAL A 24 -23.17 5.19 3.11
C VAL A 24 -23.00 4.37 4.39
N SER A 25 -22.88 3.05 4.22
CA SER A 25 -22.67 2.13 5.34
C SER A 25 -22.00 0.84 4.87
N VAL A 26 -21.38 0.12 5.80
CA VAL A 26 -20.85 -1.22 5.60
C VAL A 26 -21.36 -2.09 6.72
N GLY A 27 -22.10 -3.15 6.38
CA GLY A 27 -22.65 -4.12 7.34
C GLY A 27 -21.59 -5.14 7.79
N ALA A 28 -21.82 -5.76 8.95
CA ALA A 28 -20.97 -6.83 9.46
C ALA A 28 -20.96 -8.06 8.53
N ASP A 29 -22.02 -8.25 7.75
CA ASP A 29 -22.18 -9.28 6.72
C ASP A 29 -21.38 -9.00 5.44
N GLY A 30 -20.73 -7.82 5.34
CA GLY A 30 -19.92 -7.40 4.21
C GLY A 30 -20.68 -6.65 3.11
N TRP A 31 -21.98 -6.40 3.28
CA TRP A 31 -22.73 -5.59 2.34
C TRP A 31 -22.49 -4.10 2.58
N ALA A 32 -22.04 -3.42 1.55
CA ALA A 32 -21.87 -1.97 1.51
C ALA A 32 -23.04 -1.33 0.76
N LYS A 33 -23.58 -0.27 1.34
CA LYS A 33 -24.51 0.64 0.67
C LYS A 33 -23.73 1.78 0.07
N ILE A 34 -23.80 1.94 -1.25
CA ILE A 34 -23.04 2.96 -2.00
C ILE A 34 -24.05 3.84 -2.76
N SER A 35 -23.98 5.15 -2.54
CA SER A 35 -24.79 6.12 -3.30
C SER A 35 -23.95 6.62 -4.48
N PRO A 36 -24.34 6.33 -5.73
CA PRO A 36 -23.66 6.86 -6.90
C PRO A 36 -23.86 8.36 -7.04
N ASP A 37 -25.05 8.86 -6.70
CA ASP A 37 -25.36 10.28 -6.59
C ASP A 37 -26.18 10.54 -5.30
N PRO A 38 -25.59 11.27 -4.33
CA PRO A 38 -26.30 11.59 -3.10
C PRO A 38 -27.59 12.39 -3.27
N SER A 39 -27.78 13.09 -4.42
CA SER A 39 -28.99 13.91 -4.69
C SER A 39 -30.17 13.05 -5.16
N GLU A 40 -29.93 11.88 -5.73
CA GLU A 40 -30.96 11.03 -6.30
C GLU A 40 -31.55 10.01 -5.30
N GLY A 41 -30.96 9.86 -4.12
CA GLY A 41 -31.39 8.91 -3.09
C GLY A 41 -31.22 7.43 -3.49
N ALA A 42 -30.67 7.16 -4.66
CA ALA A 42 -30.38 5.80 -5.13
C ALA A 42 -29.24 5.17 -4.33
N VAL A 43 -29.38 3.90 -3.97
CA VAL A 43 -28.36 3.15 -3.24
C VAL A 43 -28.10 1.83 -3.92
N LEU A 44 -26.84 1.56 -4.23
CA LEU A 44 -26.36 0.29 -4.75
C LEU A 44 -25.87 -0.60 -3.61
N LEU A 45 -26.22 -1.86 -3.65
CA LEU A 45 -25.66 -2.87 -2.74
C LEU A 45 -24.47 -3.54 -3.42
N ARG A 46 -23.33 -3.53 -2.75
CA ARG A 46 -22.09 -4.15 -3.22
C ARG A 46 -21.46 -4.94 -2.09
N ARG A 47 -20.98 -6.12 -2.40
CA ARG A 47 -20.28 -6.95 -1.43
C ARG A 47 -18.81 -6.56 -1.37
N PHE A 48 -18.34 -6.12 -0.21
CA PHE A 48 -16.93 -5.80 0.05
C PHE A 48 -16.16 -7.05 0.45
N SER A 49 -14.88 -7.09 0.10
CA SER A 49 -13.94 -8.08 0.61
C SER A 49 -13.79 -7.97 2.13
N GLU A 50 -13.22 -8.98 2.77
CA GLU A 50 -12.95 -8.92 4.21
C GLU A 50 -12.03 -7.74 4.57
N GLY A 51 -11.02 -7.47 3.74
CA GLY A 51 -10.13 -6.34 3.94
C GLY A 51 -10.85 -5.00 3.76
N ASP A 52 -11.63 -4.84 2.67
CA ASP A 52 -12.34 -3.58 2.40
C ASP A 52 -13.37 -3.22 3.49
N ARG A 53 -13.96 -4.22 4.16
CA ARG A 53 -14.85 -3.97 5.31
C ARG A 53 -14.16 -3.29 6.48
N LYS A 54 -12.85 -3.52 6.63
CA LYS A 54 -12.02 -2.99 7.73
C LYS A 54 -11.40 -1.64 7.40
N VAL A 55 -11.42 -1.25 6.13
CA VAL A 55 -10.99 0.10 5.70
C VAL A 55 -12.07 1.13 6.04
N GLY A 56 -11.68 2.31 6.46
CA GLY A 56 -12.60 3.38 6.85
C GLY A 56 -13.30 4.07 5.69
N TRP A 57 -14.02 3.31 4.85
CA TRP A 57 -14.68 3.83 3.65
C TRP A 57 -15.97 4.61 3.91
N VAL A 58 -16.65 4.40 5.04
CA VAL A 58 -17.94 5.05 5.32
C VAL A 58 -17.79 6.58 5.27
N GLY A 59 -18.67 7.23 4.53
CA GLY A 59 -18.67 8.67 4.27
C GLY A 59 -17.73 9.12 3.14
N ARG A 60 -16.91 8.25 2.58
CA ARG A 60 -15.92 8.57 1.55
C ARG A 60 -16.43 8.23 0.14
N LEU A 61 -15.92 8.97 -0.82
CA LEU A 61 -16.13 8.70 -2.23
C LEU A 61 -15.12 7.66 -2.70
N VAL A 62 -15.60 6.56 -3.27
CA VAL A 62 -14.77 5.44 -3.74
C VAL A 62 -15.03 5.14 -5.20
N ARG A 63 -14.05 4.51 -5.85
CA ARG A 63 -14.13 3.87 -7.15
C ARG A 63 -13.79 2.40 -6.98
N TYR A 64 -14.49 1.55 -7.71
CA TYR A 64 -14.33 0.09 -7.66
C TYR A 64 -14.78 -0.55 -8.97
N GLU A 65 -14.42 -1.80 -9.18
CA GLU A 65 -14.95 -2.63 -10.26
C GLU A 65 -16.13 -3.44 -9.72
N ALA A 66 -17.29 -3.30 -10.36
CA ALA A 66 -18.47 -4.10 -10.07
C ALA A 66 -18.37 -5.42 -10.84
N VAL A 67 -18.25 -6.53 -10.12
CA VAL A 67 -18.13 -7.87 -10.69
C VAL A 67 -19.31 -8.71 -10.21
N ILE A 68 -20.04 -9.29 -11.16
CA ILE A 68 -21.20 -10.17 -10.85
C ILE A 68 -20.68 -11.58 -10.60
N GLU A 69 -20.95 -12.12 -9.42
CA GLU A 69 -20.66 -13.50 -9.04
C GLU A 69 -21.94 -14.16 -8.50
N GLY A 70 -22.53 -15.03 -9.31
CA GLY A 70 -23.82 -15.64 -8.96
C GLY A 70 -24.94 -14.61 -8.85
N SER A 71 -25.54 -14.49 -7.68
CA SER A 71 -26.59 -13.51 -7.37
C SER A 71 -26.05 -12.23 -6.71
N GLU A 72 -24.75 -12.13 -6.46
CA GLU A 72 -24.13 -11.01 -5.76
C GLU A 72 -23.34 -10.12 -6.73
N THR A 73 -23.27 -8.83 -6.44
CA THR A 73 -22.34 -7.91 -7.11
C THR A 73 -21.24 -7.51 -6.11
N LEU A 74 -20.01 -7.91 -6.42
CA LEU A 74 -18.84 -7.60 -5.62
C LEU A 74 -18.25 -6.27 -6.04
N ALA A 75 -17.79 -5.48 -5.08
CA ALA A 75 -16.89 -4.36 -5.34
C ALA A 75 -15.45 -4.85 -5.19
N ARG A 76 -14.73 -4.90 -6.30
CA ARG A 76 -13.30 -5.25 -6.31
C ARG A 76 -12.45 -4.00 -6.52
N GLY A 77 -11.27 -4.02 -5.94
CA GLY A 77 -10.32 -2.92 -6.14
C GLY A 77 -10.81 -1.58 -5.58
N VAL A 78 -11.42 -1.58 -4.40
CA VAL A 78 -11.96 -0.35 -3.79
C VAL A 78 -10.82 0.61 -3.45
N VAL A 79 -10.87 1.80 -4.03
CA VAL A 79 -9.87 2.86 -3.82
C VAL A 79 -10.56 4.22 -3.66
N SER A 80 -9.85 5.19 -3.08
CA SER A 80 -10.35 6.56 -2.98
C SER A 80 -10.63 7.16 -4.35
N ALA A 81 -11.74 7.86 -4.47
CA ALA A 81 -12.10 8.66 -5.64
C ALA A 81 -12.33 10.13 -5.25
N ASP A 82 -11.84 10.54 -4.08
CA ASP A 82 -11.89 11.93 -3.63
C ASP A 82 -11.08 12.83 -4.56
N PRO A 83 -11.69 13.87 -5.17
CA PRO A 83 -11.02 14.70 -6.16
C PRO A 83 -9.81 15.45 -5.61
N GLU A 84 -9.85 15.88 -4.35
CA GLU A 84 -8.76 16.60 -3.71
C GLU A 84 -7.57 15.69 -3.40
N GLU A 85 -7.84 14.46 -2.91
CA GLU A 85 -6.78 13.46 -2.73
C GLU A 85 -6.13 13.11 -4.08
N LEU A 86 -6.93 12.85 -5.12
CA LEU A 86 -6.44 12.52 -6.46
C LEU A 86 -5.60 13.67 -7.05
N ARG A 87 -6.02 14.93 -6.86
CA ARG A 87 -5.24 16.09 -7.30
C ARG A 87 -3.87 16.14 -6.61
N ARG A 88 -3.84 15.95 -5.29
CA ARG A 88 -2.57 15.94 -4.52
C ARG A 88 -1.65 14.80 -4.95
N VAL A 89 -2.21 13.61 -5.19
CA VAL A 89 -1.44 12.47 -5.71
C VAL A 89 -0.85 12.79 -7.07
N ALA A 90 -1.63 13.36 -7.99
CA ALA A 90 -1.17 13.75 -9.31
C ALA A 90 -0.04 14.79 -9.25
N GLU A 91 -0.19 15.85 -8.45
CA GLU A 91 0.83 16.89 -8.26
C GLU A 91 2.16 16.30 -7.75
N VAL A 92 2.10 15.42 -6.75
CA VAL A 92 3.29 14.78 -6.20
C VAL A 92 3.91 13.81 -7.20
N THR A 93 3.09 13.05 -7.94
CA THR A 93 3.54 12.15 -9.00
C THR A 93 4.30 12.89 -10.08
N ASP A 94 3.78 14.04 -10.55
CA ASP A 94 4.41 14.88 -11.57
C ASP A 94 5.75 15.46 -11.11
N VAL A 95 5.83 15.90 -9.85
CA VAL A 95 7.08 16.41 -9.27
C VAL A 95 8.12 15.30 -9.18
N LEU A 96 7.74 14.14 -8.63
CA LEU A 96 8.62 13.00 -8.49
C LEU A 96 9.09 12.47 -9.85
N ARG A 97 8.19 12.46 -10.84
CA ARG A 97 8.49 12.04 -12.21
C ARG A 97 9.55 12.93 -12.85
N ARG A 98 9.41 14.24 -12.73
CA ARG A 98 10.42 15.20 -13.23
C ARG A 98 11.77 14.96 -12.54
N GLU A 99 11.79 14.86 -11.22
CA GLU A 99 13.01 14.56 -10.48
C GLU A 99 13.66 13.24 -10.91
N THR A 100 12.85 12.20 -11.15
CA THR A 100 13.34 10.90 -11.63
C THR A 100 13.99 11.00 -13.02
N VAL A 101 13.39 11.77 -13.91
CA VAL A 101 13.93 12.00 -15.27
C VAL A 101 15.20 12.83 -15.21
N ASP A 102 15.21 13.91 -14.43
CA ASP A 102 16.37 14.81 -14.30
C ASP A 102 17.60 14.10 -13.70
N LYS A 103 17.39 13.23 -12.72
CA LYS A 103 18.47 12.41 -12.12
C LYS A 103 18.95 11.29 -13.07
N GLY A 104 18.14 10.85 -13.99
CA GLY A 104 18.47 9.81 -14.98
C GLY A 104 18.99 8.51 -14.31
N ARG A 105 20.24 8.11 -14.63
CA ARG A 105 20.87 6.90 -14.08
C ARG A 105 21.23 7.03 -12.59
N LEU A 106 21.36 8.24 -12.07
CA LEU A 106 21.70 8.52 -10.67
C LEU A 106 20.46 8.72 -9.79
N VAL A 107 19.33 8.20 -10.21
CA VAL A 107 18.06 8.35 -9.49
C VAL A 107 18.07 7.68 -8.11
N THR A 108 18.80 6.57 -7.94
CA THR A 108 18.89 5.87 -6.64
C THR A 108 19.56 6.76 -5.61
N ARG A 109 18.85 6.97 -4.50
CA ARG A 109 19.32 7.84 -3.42
C ARG A 109 20.31 7.12 -2.53
N MET A 110 21.36 7.84 -2.20
CA MET A 110 22.45 7.38 -1.35
C MET A 110 22.24 7.79 0.11
N PRO A 111 23.01 7.23 1.06
CA PRO A 111 23.04 7.74 2.44
C PRO A 111 23.23 9.26 2.49
N ASN A 112 22.56 9.91 3.44
CA ASN A 112 22.43 11.36 3.64
C ASN A 112 21.57 12.12 2.62
N GLU A 113 21.15 11.53 1.51
CA GLU A 113 20.14 12.16 0.65
C GLU A 113 18.75 12.12 1.30
N LEU A 114 17.93 13.11 0.94
CA LEU A 114 16.55 13.18 1.40
C LEU A 114 15.72 12.09 0.72
N MET A 115 14.80 11.48 1.47
CA MET A 115 13.78 10.61 0.89
C MET A 115 12.97 11.34 -0.20
N PRO A 116 12.55 10.67 -1.25
CA PRO A 116 11.74 11.28 -2.31
C PRO A 116 10.39 11.78 -1.78
N ASN A 117 9.76 12.67 -2.52
CA ASN A 117 8.38 13.07 -2.22
C ASN A 117 7.43 11.93 -2.54
N MET A 118 6.32 11.82 -1.77
CA MET A 118 5.32 10.77 -1.97
C MET A 118 3.95 11.20 -1.47
N ALA A 119 2.89 10.65 -2.09
CA ALA A 119 1.51 10.74 -1.69
C ALA A 119 0.81 9.42 -2.04
N LEU A 120 0.62 8.55 -1.04
CA LEU A 120 0.11 7.18 -1.19
C LEU A 120 -1.02 6.95 -0.18
N TRP A 121 -1.92 6.00 -0.45
CA TRP A 121 -2.95 5.61 0.51
C TRP A 121 -2.46 4.45 1.39
N ASP A 122 -2.78 4.52 2.68
CA ASP A 122 -2.49 3.44 3.61
C ASP A 122 -3.60 2.36 3.58
N GLN A 123 -3.40 1.29 4.34
CA GLN A 123 -4.33 0.17 4.49
C GLN A 123 -5.67 0.55 5.15
N ASP A 124 -5.79 1.76 5.69
CA ASP A 124 -7.04 2.35 6.18
C ASP A 124 -7.66 3.31 5.16
N GLY A 125 -7.10 3.36 3.94
CA GLY A 125 -7.51 4.21 2.84
C GLY A 125 -7.18 5.70 3.03
N ARG A 126 -6.36 6.07 4.02
CA ARG A 126 -5.98 7.47 4.29
C ARG A 126 -4.81 7.87 3.42
N LEU A 127 -4.87 9.08 2.87
CA LEU A 127 -3.73 9.65 2.13
C LEU A 127 -2.59 9.97 3.09
N VAL A 128 -1.41 9.41 2.82
CA VAL A 128 -0.16 9.60 3.56
C VAL A 128 0.83 10.31 2.64
N MET A 129 1.29 11.46 3.07
CA MET A 129 2.31 12.24 2.36
C MET A 129 3.66 12.17 3.09
N LYS A 130 4.74 12.48 2.39
CA LYS A 130 6.08 12.56 3.00
C LYS A 130 6.08 13.36 4.31
N LYS A 131 5.40 14.52 4.36
CA LYS A 131 5.33 15.40 5.54
C LYS A 131 4.74 14.70 6.78
N ASP A 132 3.86 13.71 6.57
CA ASP A 132 3.19 12.97 7.66
C ASP A 132 4.10 11.91 8.29
N LEU A 133 5.25 11.66 7.69
CA LEU A 133 6.27 10.73 8.15
C LEU A 133 7.47 11.45 8.78
N LEU A 134 7.69 12.72 8.46
CA LEU A 134 8.79 13.51 9.00
C LEU A 134 8.62 13.77 10.52
N GLY A 135 9.73 14.02 11.19
CA GLY A 135 9.78 14.21 12.65
C GLY A 135 9.99 12.92 13.42
N HIS A 136 9.99 11.77 12.74
CA HIS A 136 10.18 10.45 13.33
C HIS A 136 11.20 9.63 12.54
N ALA A 137 11.91 8.73 13.24
CA ALA A 137 12.72 7.72 12.57
C ALA A 137 11.83 6.68 11.88
N ILE A 138 12.21 6.26 10.68
CA ILE A 138 11.38 5.39 9.82
C ILE A 138 12.19 4.17 9.42
N ALA A 139 11.58 2.98 9.48
CA ALA A 139 12.03 1.79 8.75
C ALA A 139 11.07 1.54 7.60
N LEU A 140 11.61 1.50 6.36
CA LEU A 140 10.84 1.37 5.14
C LEU A 140 11.30 0.15 4.34
N ASN A 141 10.37 -0.69 3.89
CA ASN A 141 10.62 -1.78 2.96
C ASN A 141 9.59 -1.83 1.84
N PHE A 142 9.80 -2.78 0.90
CA PHE A 142 8.91 -3.00 -0.24
C PHE A 142 8.49 -4.46 -0.31
N VAL A 143 7.19 -4.70 -0.57
CA VAL A 143 6.63 -6.05 -0.75
C VAL A 143 5.54 -6.04 -1.83
N PHE A 144 4.99 -7.22 -2.16
CA PHE A 144 3.68 -7.37 -2.79
C PHE A 144 2.95 -8.56 -2.15
N THR A 145 1.62 -8.44 -2.00
CA THR A 145 0.85 -9.36 -1.15
C THR A 145 0.73 -10.76 -1.74
N SER A 146 0.78 -10.89 -3.06
CA SER A 146 0.67 -12.17 -3.76
C SER A 146 2.00 -12.94 -3.90
N CYS A 147 3.09 -12.46 -3.27
CA CYS A 147 4.37 -13.15 -3.26
C CYS A 147 4.30 -14.48 -2.50
N ARG A 148 4.56 -15.58 -3.21
CA ARG A 148 4.55 -16.93 -2.62
C ARG A 148 5.94 -17.48 -2.29
N VAL A 149 6.98 -16.70 -2.53
CA VAL A 149 8.38 -17.10 -2.25
C VAL A 149 8.67 -16.82 -0.78
N ALA A 150 8.61 -17.83 0.06
CA ALA A 150 8.69 -17.72 1.52
C ALA A 150 9.90 -16.91 2.03
N ARG A 151 11.04 -17.01 1.35
CA ARG A 151 12.28 -16.29 1.70
C ARG A 151 12.35 -14.83 1.20
N MET A 152 11.31 -14.32 0.55
CA MET A 152 11.26 -12.97 -0.02
C MET A 152 10.27 -12.08 0.76
N CYS A 153 9.16 -11.63 0.15
CA CYS A 153 8.21 -10.75 0.82
C CYS A 153 7.67 -11.30 2.16
N PRO A 154 7.33 -12.62 2.27
CA PRO A 154 6.92 -13.17 3.56
C PRO A 154 7.99 -13.03 4.64
N ALA A 155 9.27 -13.33 4.32
CA ALA A 155 10.38 -13.15 5.26
C ALA A 155 10.58 -11.69 5.66
N SER A 156 10.54 -10.77 4.67
CA SER A 156 10.66 -9.33 4.93
C SER A 156 9.53 -8.81 5.83
N THR A 157 8.29 -9.25 5.59
CA THR A 157 7.15 -8.87 6.43
C THR A 157 7.27 -9.44 7.84
N ALA A 158 7.74 -10.70 8.00
CA ALA A 158 7.98 -11.29 9.31
C ALA A 158 9.07 -10.54 10.10
N CYS A 159 10.15 -10.11 9.43
CA CYS A 159 11.19 -9.27 10.05
C CYS A 159 10.63 -7.90 10.48
N MET A 160 9.80 -7.25 9.65
CA MET A 160 9.13 -5.99 10.00
C MET A 160 8.14 -6.17 11.17
N LYS A 161 7.42 -7.29 11.22
CA LYS A 161 6.57 -7.64 12.38
C LYS A 161 7.41 -7.78 13.65
N SER A 162 8.50 -8.55 13.61
CA SER A 162 9.40 -8.73 14.75
C SER A 162 10.00 -7.40 15.22
N LEU A 163 10.36 -6.51 14.30
CA LEU A 163 10.82 -5.15 14.60
C LEU A 163 9.70 -4.36 15.30
N GLY A 164 8.48 -4.41 14.81
CA GLY A 164 7.32 -3.76 15.43
C GLY A 164 7.08 -4.23 16.86
N ASP A 165 7.11 -5.54 17.07
CA ASP A 165 6.95 -6.16 18.40
C ASP A 165 8.07 -5.77 19.37
N ARG A 166 9.29 -5.66 18.88
CA ARG A 166 10.43 -5.19 19.66
C ARG A 166 10.27 -3.73 20.08
N LEU A 167 9.91 -2.86 19.14
CA LEU A 167 9.67 -1.43 19.39
C LEU A 167 8.47 -1.17 20.30
N ALA A 168 7.45 -2.01 20.26
CA ALA A 168 6.28 -1.89 21.13
C ALA A 168 6.60 -2.04 22.62
N LYS A 169 7.71 -2.71 22.96
CA LYS A 169 8.18 -2.91 24.33
C LYS A 169 8.98 -1.72 24.89
N ASP A 170 9.30 -0.73 24.06
CA ASP A 170 10.16 0.38 24.43
C ASP A 170 9.39 1.71 24.31
N PRO A 171 9.10 2.41 25.43
CA PRO A 171 8.41 3.69 25.40
C PRO A 171 9.12 4.77 24.57
N ALA A 172 10.46 4.72 24.50
CA ALA A 172 11.23 5.66 23.68
C ALA A 172 11.00 5.48 22.17
N ALA A 173 10.45 4.33 21.77
CA ALA A 173 10.10 4.04 20.37
C ALA A 173 8.69 4.53 19.96
N ALA A 174 7.98 5.27 20.79
CA ALA A 174 6.60 5.67 20.50
C ALA A 174 6.45 6.49 19.20
N GLY A 175 7.46 7.28 18.87
CA GLY A 175 7.52 8.07 17.63
C GLY A 175 7.86 7.28 16.39
N ILE A 176 8.63 6.20 16.50
CA ILE A 176 9.17 5.44 15.35
C ILE A 176 8.04 4.88 14.47
N ARG A 177 8.21 5.00 13.16
CA ARG A 177 7.24 4.56 12.14
C ARG A 177 7.80 3.41 11.30
N LEU A 178 6.97 2.41 11.06
CA LEU A 178 7.23 1.34 10.10
C LEU A 178 6.39 1.58 8.86
N VAL A 179 7.00 1.46 7.69
CA VAL A 179 6.37 1.73 6.40
C VAL A 179 6.70 0.59 5.45
N THR A 180 5.68 0.01 4.86
CA THR A 180 5.82 -0.96 3.76
C THR A 180 5.10 -0.40 2.54
N ILE A 181 5.79 -0.28 1.41
CA ILE A 181 5.21 0.17 0.14
C ILE A 181 5.03 -1.06 -0.75
N THR A 182 3.84 -1.22 -1.34
CA THR A 182 3.67 -2.24 -2.37
C THR A 182 4.37 -1.83 -3.66
N PHE A 183 4.88 -2.81 -4.41
CA PHE A 183 5.30 -2.58 -5.79
C PHE A 183 4.34 -3.19 -6.84
N ASP A 184 3.18 -3.69 -6.40
CA ASP A 184 2.09 -4.17 -7.26
C ASP A 184 0.75 -3.46 -6.94
N PRO A 185 0.67 -2.12 -7.12
CA PRO A 185 -0.49 -1.33 -6.70
C PRO A 185 -1.77 -1.64 -7.49
N GLU A 186 -1.67 -2.31 -8.63
CA GLU A 186 -2.83 -2.74 -9.41
C GLU A 186 -3.61 -3.86 -8.69
N THR A 187 -2.89 -4.71 -7.96
CA THR A 187 -3.46 -5.81 -7.16
C THR A 187 -3.64 -5.40 -5.69
N ASP A 188 -2.67 -4.71 -5.13
CA ASP A 188 -2.56 -4.39 -3.71
C ASP A 188 -3.30 -3.10 -3.35
N THR A 189 -4.63 -3.16 -3.34
CA THR A 189 -5.50 -2.05 -2.87
C THR A 189 -5.41 -1.89 -1.34
N PRO A 190 -5.93 -0.78 -0.76
CA PRO A 190 -5.99 -0.61 0.70
C PRO A 190 -6.59 -1.82 1.44
N GLY A 191 -7.71 -2.36 0.94
CA GLY A 191 -8.36 -3.55 1.52
C GLY A 191 -7.49 -4.80 1.43
N GLN A 192 -6.79 -5.00 0.30
CA GLN A 192 -5.86 -6.12 0.14
C GLN A 192 -4.67 -6.00 1.10
N LEU A 193 -4.09 -4.81 1.22
CA LEU A 193 -3.02 -4.52 2.18
C LEU A 193 -3.48 -4.69 3.62
N ARG A 194 -4.73 -4.30 3.93
CA ARG A 194 -5.32 -4.50 5.24
C ARG A 194 -5.43 -5.98 5.59
N ALA A 195 -5.98 -6.79 4.70
CA ALA A 195 -6.10 -8.24 4.91
C ALA A 195 -4.74 -8.91 5.04
N TYR A 196 -3.76 -8.50 4.23
CA TYR A 196 -2.39 -9.00 4.31
C TYR A 196 -1.74 -8.68 5.68
N ALA A 197 -1.80 -7.44 6.11
CA ALA A 197 -1.23 -7.00 7.39
C ALA A 197 -1.90 -7.70 8.59
N ASP A 198 -3.23 -7.83 8.57
CA ASP A 198 -4.00 -8.58 9.58
C ASP A 198 -3.56 -10.04 9.65
N GLY A 199 -3.29 -10.69 8.50
CA GLY A 199 -2.81 -12.07 8.42
C GLY A 199 -1.46 -12.29 9.13
N TYR A 200 -0.62 -11.25 9.22
CA TYR A 200 0.63 -11.26 9.98
C TYR A 200 0.47 -10.75 11.42
N GLY A 201 -0.70 -10.29 11.83
CA GLY A 201 -0.91 -9.68 13.16
C GLY A 201 -0.13 -8.37 13.32
N ILE A 202 -0.06 -7.56 12.28
CA ILE A 202 0.64 -6.27 12.30
C ILE A 202 -0.15 -5.25 13.13
N ASP A 203 0.57 -4.46 13.93
CA ASP A 203 0.01 -3.32 14.65
C ASP A 203 -0.12 -2.10 13.69
N HIS A 204 -1.34 -1.80 13.27
CA HIS A 204 -1.64 -0.70 12.34
C HIS A 204 -1.38 0.70 12.91
N ALA A 205 -1.29 0.84 14.22
CA ALA A 205 -0.96 2.13 14.83
C ALA A 205 0.50 2.54 14.56
N ARG A 206 1.39 1.55 14.41
CA ARG A 206 2.83 1.75 14.19
C ARG A 206 3.26 1.49 12.76
N HIS A 207 2.62 0.54 12.07
CA HIS A 207 3.05 0.06 10.77
C HIS A 207 2.01 0.37 9.70
N ARG A 208 2.39 1.15 8.69
CA ARG A 208 1.57 1.52 7.54
C ARG A 208 1.99 0.74 6.31
N PHE A 209 1.02 0.18 5.62
CA PHE A 209 1.18 -0.43 4.31
C PHE A 209 0.61 0.52 3.27
N LEU A 210 1.40 0.91 2.29
CA LEU A 210 1.08 1.99 1.36
C LEU A 210 0.94 1.47 -0.06
N THR A 211 -0.08 1.97 -0.76
CA THR A 211 -0.36 1.74 -2.17
C THR A 211 -0.72 3.05 -2.87
N GLY A 212 -0.75 3.08 -4.20
CA GLY A 212 -1.13 4.31 -4.89
C GLY A 212 -0.97 4.26 -6.40
N ASP A 213 -0.64 5.40 -6.99
CA ASP A 213 -0.42 5.51 -8.43
C ASP A 213 0.77 4.66 -8.89
N SER A 214 0.55 3.82 -9.93
CA SER A 214 1.56 2.89 -10.46
C SER A 214 2.82 3.61 -10.96
N GLY A 215 2.67 4.81 -11.54
CA GLY A 215 3.79 5.62 -12.01
C GLY A 215 4.61 6.14 -10.83
N GLN A 216 3.94 6.65 -9.79
CA GLN A 216 4.60 7.14 -8.58
C GLN A 216 5.36 6.01 -7.87
N ILE A 217 4.74 4.83 -7.73
CA ILE A 217 5.40 3.67 -7.10
C ILE A 217 6.62 3.22 -7.89
N LYS A 218 6.56 3.18 -9.22
CA LYS A 218 7.72 2.87 -10.07
C LYS A 218 8.86 3.87 -9.87
N ASP A 219 8.55 5.15 -9.79
CA ASP A 219 9.56 6.18 -9.54
C ASP A 219 10.13 6.07 -8.11
N LEU A 220 9.30 5.83 -7.09
CA LEU A 220 9.77 5.56 -5.72
C LEU A 220 10.71 4.36 -5.66
N MET A 221 10.36 3.26 -6.31
CA MET A 221 11.22 2.08 -6.41
C MET A 221 12.59 2.44 -6.98
N ARG A 222 12.65 3.22 -8.06
CA ARG A 222 13.91 3.68 -8.66
C ARG A 222 14.72 4.53 -7.68
N HIS A 223 14.08 5.47 -6.97
CA HIS A 223 14.73 6.29 -5.96
C HIS A 223 15.29 5.48 -4.78
N TYR A 224 14.62 4.38 -4.43
CA TYR A 224 15.09 3.46 -3.39
C TYR A 224 15.90 2.27 -3.92
N GLY A 225 16.27 2.26 -5.21
CA GLY A 225 17.07 1.18 -5.81
C GLY A 225 16.40 -0.19 -5.78
N ILE A 226 15.06 -0.22 -5.80
CA ILE A 226 14.28 -1.44 -5.92
C ILE A 226 14.04 -1.73 -7.40
N GLN A 227 14.44 -2.92 -7.84
CA GLN A 227 14.29 -3.38 -9.21
C GLN A 227 13.35 -4.57 -9.25
N THR A 228 12.48 -4.61 -10.24
CA THR A 228 11.56 -5.71 -10.49
C THR A 228 11.66 -6.17 -11.94
N LEU A 229 11.55 -7.47 -12.13
CA LEU A 229 11.41 -8.11 -13.43
C LEU A 229 10.18 -9.03 -13.38
N ARG A 230 9.25 -8.88 -14.33
CA ARG A 230 8.15 -9.84 -14.51
C ARG A 230 8.66 -11.02 -15.33
N ASP A 231 8.53 -12.22 -14.79
CA ASP A 231 8.95 -13.45 -15.41
C ASP A 231 7.88 -14.52 -15.15
N ASP A 232 7.31 -15.10 -16.21
CA ASP A 232 6.29 -16.16 -16.19
C ASP A 232 5.21 -16.00 -15.10
N GLY A 233 4.61 -14.80 -15.01
CA GLY A 233 3.55 -14.50 -14.02
C GLY A 233 4.06 -14.28 -12.60
N THR A 234 5.37 -14.30 -12.39
CA THR A 234 6.02 -13.99 -11.12
C THR A 234 6.76 -12.65 -11.21
N ILE A 235 6.87 -11.94 -10.08
CA ILE A 235 7.70 -10.74 -9.98
C ILE A 235 9.00 -11.13 -9.26
N VAL A 236 10.11 -11.14 -10.01
CA VAL A 236 11.46 -11.25 -9.44
C VAL A 236 11.90 -9.85 -9.04
N HIS A 237 12.42 -9.69 -7.84
CA HIS A 237 12.84 -8.39 -7.32
C HIS A 237 13.99 -8.53 -6.32
N ASN A 238 14.81 -7.47 -6.19
CA ASN A 238 15.65 -7.32 -5.02
C ASN A 238 14.81 -6.83 -3.84
N ALA A 239 15.35 -6.94 -2.64
CA ALA A 239 14.70 -6.43 -1.42
C ALA A 239 15.70 -5.58 -0.65
N ALA A 240 15.20 -4.57 0.04
CA ALA A 240 15.99 -3.75 0.95
C ALA A 240 15.11 -3.20 2.08
N LEU A 241 15.73 -3.04 3.25
CA LEU A 241 15.23 -2.20 4.32
C LEU A 241 15.99 -0.88 4.30
N ILE A 242 15.26 0.22 4.34
CA ILE A 242 15.81 1.59 4.36
C ILE A 242 15.47 2.21 5.72
N VAL A 243 16.47 2.69 6.44
CA VAL A 243 16.29 3.46 7.68
C VAL A 243 16.44 4.94 7.35
N ILE A 244 15.49 5.75 7.80
CA ILE A 244 15.39 7.17 7.48
C ILE A 244 15.34 7.96 8.80
N THR A 245 16.07 9.07 8.86
CA THR A 245 16.11 9.95 10.03
C THR A 245 14.83 10.77 10.17
N PRO A 246 14.56 11.38 11.33
CA PRO A 246 13.42 12.29 11.51
C PRO A 246 13.39 13.47 10.51
N GLU A 247 14.54 13.91 10.03
CA GLU A 247 14.68 14.97 9.01
C GLU A 247 14.39 14.44 7.59
N GLY A 248 14.14 13.14 7.46
CA GLY A 248 13.85 12.50 6.18
C GLY A 248 15.09 12.13 5.36
N ARG A 249 16.29 12.01 5.98
CA ARG A 249 17.51 11.56 5.30
C ARG A 249 17.66 10.05 5.40
N ILE A 250 18.10 9.42 4.33
CA ILE A 250 18.47 8.00 4.34
C ILE A 250 19.72 7.83 5.23
N ALA A 251 19.57 7.12 6.35
CA ALA A 251 20.65 6.88 7.29
C ALA A 251 21.36 5.55 7.04
N PHE A 252 20.59 4.53 6.63
CA PHE A 252 21.11 3.18 6.49
C PHE A 252 20.29 2.40 5.48
N ARG A 253 20.91 1.44 4.82
CA ARG A 253 20.29 0.49 3.91
C ARG A 253 20.80 -0.91 4.20
N ASN A 254 19.89 -1.86 4.37
CA ASN A 254 20.18 -3.29 4.46
C ASN A 254 19.70 -3.97 3.18
N GLU A 255 20.57 -4.71 2.52
CA GLU A 255 20.19 -5.46 1.32
C GLU A 255 19.62 -6.82 1.69
N GLY A 256 18.65 -7.26 0.91
CA GLY A 256 17.96 -8.53 1.07
C GLY A 256 16.68 -8.42 1.91
N PRO A 257 15.90 -9.51 1.94
CA PRO A 257 14.59 -9.53 2.59
C PRO A 257 14.66 -9.68 4.11
N SER A 258 15.79 -10.16 4.64
CA SER A 258 15.95 -10.44 6.06
C SER A 258 16.93 -9.48 6.73
N PHE A 259 16.65 -9.12 7.97
CA PHE A 259 17.50 -8.26 8.80
C PHE A 259 17.33 -8.62 10.28
N ASP A 260 18.31 -8.24 11.10
CA ASP A 260 18.23 -8.37 12.55
C ASP A 260 17.36 -7.25 13.13
N ALA A 261 16.19 -7.62 13.65
CA ALA A 261 15.23 -6.69 14.21
C ALA A 261 15.77 -5.92 15.43
N GLU A 262 16.64 -6.55 16.25
CA GLU A 262 17.25 -5.90 17.41
C GLU A 262 18.29 -4.85 16.98
N GLU A 263 19.09 -5.15 15.96
CA GLU A 263 20.04 -4.18 15.41
C GLU A 263 19.33 -2.97 14.82
N ILE A 264 18.28 -3.20 14.01
CA ILE A 264 17.51 -2.11 13.40
C ILE A 264 16.77 -1.30 14.46
N ALA A 265 16.21 -1.93 15.50
CA ALA A 265 15.57 -1.22 16.61
C ALA A 265 16.55 -0.27 17.32
N ARG A 266 17.77 -0.73 17.62
CA ARG A 266 18.81 0.12 18.24
C ARG A 266 19.18 1.33 17.37
N ARG A 267 19.29 1.13 16.04
CA ARG A 267 19.57 2.24 15.11
C ARG A 267 18.43 3.27 15.11
N LEU A 268 17.17 2.81 15.02
CA LEU A 268 15.99 3.68 15.02
C LEU A 268 15.89 4.47 16.32
N LEU A 269 16.07 3.83 17.48
CA LEU A 269 16.06 4.48 18.79
C LEU A 269 17.15 5.56 18.91
N SER A 270 18.35 5.28 18.42
CA SER A 270 19.45 6.27 18.40
C SER A 270 19.11 7.50 17.56
N LEU A 271 18.43 7.32 16.41
CA LEU A 271 18.01 8.43 15.54
C LEU A 271 16.86 9.23 16.15
N GLU A 272 15.88 8.55 16.77
CA GLU A 272 14.72 9.18 17.41
C GLU A 272 15.16 10.02 18.62
N GLY A 273 16.05 9.50 19.48
CA GLY A 273 16.59 10.22 20.65
C GLY A 273 17.44 11.43 20.30
N GLY A 274 18.17 11.38 19.17
CA GLY A 274 18.97 12.51 18.68
C GLY A 274 18.15 13.71 18.20
N ALA A 275 16.91 13.49 17.77
CA ALA A 275 15.98 14.56 17.38
C ALA A 275 15.43 15.34 18.59
N GLY A 276 15.20 14.67 19.72
CA GLY A 276 14.73 15.29 20.95
C GLY A 276 15.73 16.23 21.63
N SER A 277 17.02 16.05 21.35
CA SER A 277 18.12 16.84 21.94
C SER A 277 18.41 18.17 21.21
N ARG A 278 17.75 18.42 20.07
CA ARG A 278 17.99 19.61 19.21
C ARG A 278 16.82 20.59 19.17
N ARG A 279 15.81 20.42 20.02
CA ARG A 279 14.67 21.35 20.17
C ARG A 279 14.82 22.26 21.36
#